data_64f0390dac5924d0d3114c372b815c8d
#
_entry.id   64f0390dac5924d0d3114c372b815c8d
#
_cell.length_a   1.000
_cell.length_b   1.000
_cell.length_c   1.000
_cell.angle_alpha   90.00
_cell.angle_beta   90.00
_cell.angle_gamma   90.00
#
_symmetry.space_group_name_H-M   'P 1'
#
loop_
_entity.id
_entity.type
_entity.pdbx_description
1 polymer ?
#
loop_
_entity_poly.entity_id
_entity_poly.type
_entity_poly.pdbx_seq_one_letter_code
_entity_poly.pdbx_strand_id
1 'polypeptide(L)'
;MTDKIALTPKTHTTPPAKFSHGVRKGNILQVAGQVGFLPAEEGKPPTPAGPTLREQTLQTLANVRAILEEGGASWEDVMMIRVYLTDVDHFAEMNAIYNEYFEGLVEVPAARTTVYVGLPAGLLIEIDALAVLG
;
A
#
# COMPACT_ATOMS: atom_id res chain seq x y z
N MET A 1 21.50 -15.68 -12.60
CA MET A 1 20.13 -15.37 -13.05
C MET A 1 19.25 -15.08 -11.84
N THR A 2 18.44 -14.05 -11.90
CA THR A 2 17.53 -13.73 -10.79
C THR A 2 16.15 -14.34 -11.03
N ASP A 3 15.53 -14.81 -9.95
CA ASP A 3 14.14 -15.25 -9.92
C ASP A 3 13.23 -14.17 -9.31
N LYS A 4 13.75 -12.97 -9.15
CA LYS A 4 12.99 -11.83 -8.65
C LYS A 4 12.06 -11.30 -9.74
N ILE A 5 10.78 -11.15 -9.41
CA ILE A 5 9.73 -10.74 -10.34
C ILE A 5 9.20 -9.37 -9.91
N ALA A 6 9.17 -8.43 -10.86
CA ALA A 6 8.54 -7.13 -10.64
C ALA A 6 7.02 -7.27 -10.79
N LEU A 7 6.28 -6.60 -9.92
CA LEU A 7 4.82 -6.65 -9.89
C LEU A 7 4.27 -5.28 -10.28
N THR A 8 3.57 -5.24 -11.43
CA THR A 8 2.91 -4.02 -11.92
C THR A 8 1.48 -4.38 -12.32
N PRO A 9 0.54 -4.29 -11.38
CA PRO A 9 -0.86 -4.60 -11.68
C PRO A 9 -1.46 -3.59 -12.66
N LYS A 10 -2.61 -3.92 -13.24
CA LYS A 10 -3.27 -3.08 -14.26
C LYS A 10 -3.64 -1.69 -13.74
N THR A 11 -3.78 -1.53 -12.43
CA THR A 11 -4.09 -0.25 -11.80
C THR A 11 -2.88 0.68 -11.68
N HIS A 12 -1.69 0.19 -12.03
CA HIS A 12 -0.42 0.91 -11.88
C HIS A 12 0.29 1.02 -13.21
N THR A 13 1.12 2.04 -13.35
CA THR A 13 2.07 2.15 -14.46
C THR A 13 3.47 1.88 -13.95
N THR A 14 4.36 1.47 -14.86
CA THR A 14 5.77 1.28 -14.52
C THR A 14 6.31 2.58 -13.90
N PRO A 15 7.00 2.52 -12.74
CA PRO A 15 7.55 3.72 -12.12
C PRO A 15 8.57 4.42 -13.01
N PRO A 16 8.68 5.76 -12.91
CA PRO A 16 9.61 6.54 -13.75
C PRO A 16 11.07 6.44 -13.31
N ALA A 17 11.36 5.77 -12.21
CA ALA A 17 12.72 5.59 -11.68
C ALA A 17 13.03 4.11 -11.51
N LYS A 18 14.24 3.79 -11.08
CA LYS A 18 14.67 2.39 -10.93
C LYS A 18 14.14 1.78 -9.63
N PHE A 19 12.84 1.58 -9.58
CA PHE A 19 12.20 0.78 -8.53
C PHE A 19 10.95 0.11 -9.10
N SER A 20 10.44 -0.87 -8.39
CA SER A 20 9.19 -1.57 -8.72
C SER A 20 8.14 -1.24 -7.68
N HIS A 21 6.86 -1.27 -8.07
CA HIS A 21 5.76 -1.14 -7.12
C HIS A 21 5.73 -2.29 -6.12
N GLY A 22 6.10 -3.46 -6.56
CA GLY A 22 6.29 -4.61 -5.70
C GLY A 22 7.25 -5.58 -6.35
N VAL A 23 7.86 -6.43 -5.53
CA VAL A 23 8.73 -7.50 -6.00
C VAL A 23 8.42 -8.77 -5.25
N ARG A 24 8.52 -9.88 -5.96
CA ARG A 24 8.42 -11.21 -5.34
C ARG A 24 9.65 -12.02 -5.70
N LYS A 25 10.21 -12.69 -4.68
CA LYS A 25 11.29 -13.66 -4.86
C LYS A 25 11.00 -14.85 -3.95
N GLY A 26 10.81 -16.03 -4.55
CA GLY A 26 10.38 -17.19 -3.79
C GLY A 26 9.04 -16.94 -3.12
N ASN A 27 8.98 -17.11 -1.82
CA ASN A 27 7.77 -16.89 -1.04
C ASN A 27 7.73 -15.52 -0.35
N ILE A 28 8.68 -14.62 -0.62
CA ILE A 28 8.72 -13.29 -0.03
C ILE A 28 8.26 -12.26 -1.05
N LEU A 29 7.35 -11.39 -0.63
CA LEU A 29 6.81 -10.33 -1.46
C LEU A 29 6.87 -9.00 -0.71
N GLN A 30 7.54 -8.02 -1.30
CA GLN A 30 7.62 -6.67 -0.73
C GLN A 30 6.82 -5.71 -1.61
N VAL A 31 5.91 -4.98 -0.97
CA VAL A 31 5.15 -3.89 -1.61
C VAL A 31 5.84 -2.59 -1.27
N ALA A 32 6.19 -1.81 -2.29
CA ALA A 32 6.74 -0.47 -2.09
C ALA A 32 5.67 0.48 -1.53
N GLY A 33 6.10 1.55 -0.91
CA GLY A 33 5.19 2.55 -0.37
C GLY A 33 4.17 3.00 -1.39
N GLN A 34 2.89 2.88 -1.03
CA GLN A 34 1.76 3.30 -1.84
C GLN A 34 1.09 4.50 -1.20
N VAL A 35 0.63 5.41 -2.02
CA VAL A 35 -0.19 6.55 -1.60
C VAL A 35 -1.58 6.41 -2.23
N GLY A 36 -2.52 7.25 -1.82
CA GLY A 36 -3.91 7.14 -2.24
C GLY A 36 -4.22 7.68 -3.63
N PHE A 37 -3.39 7.37 -4.62
CA PHE A 37 -3.70 7.71 -6.00
C PHE A 37 -4.77 6.77 -6.56
N LEU A 38 -5.69 7.33 -7.33
CA LEU A 38 -6.66 6.54 -8.11
C LEU A 38 -5.92 5.65 -9.12
N PRO A 39 -6.58 4.59 -9.62
CA PRO A 39 -5.97 3.74 -10.64
C PRO A 39 -5.39 4.57 -11.78
N ALA A 40 -4.19 4.20 -12.22
CA ALA A 40 -3.45 4.95 -13.23
C ALA A 40 -4.17 4.89 -14.58
N GLU A 41 -4.21 6.03 -15.26
CA GLU A 41 -4.72 6.15 -16.62
C GLU A 41 -3.61 6.67 -17.52
N GLU A 42 -3.45 6.03 -18.68
CA GLU A 42 -2.41 6.42 -19.62
C GLU A 42 -2.58 7.87 -20.06
N GLY A 43 -1.48 8.60 -20.03
CA GLY A 43 -1.46 10.01 -20.44
C GLY A 43 -2.01 10.97 -19.42
N LYS A 44 -2.42 10.49 -18.24
CA LYS A 44 -2.92 11.35 -17.16
C LYS A 44 -1.99 11.37 -15.96
N PRO A 45 -1.86 12.50 -15.26
CA PRO A 45 -1.06 12.57 -14.04
C PRO A 45 -1.71 11.77 -12.91
N PRO A 46 -0.92 11.32 -11.92
CA PRO A 46 -1.50 10.68 -10.73
C PRO A 46 -2.45 11.63 -10.01
N THR A 47 -3.59 11.12 -9.60
CA THR A 47 -4.66 11.91 -8.98
C THR A 47 -5.03 11.28 -7.63
N PRO A 48 -4.95 12.02 -6.51
CA PRO A 48 -5.41 11.52 -5.22
C PRO A 48 -6.90 11.18 -5.25
N ALA A 49 -7.30 10.18 -4.47
CA ALA A 49 -8.70 9.76 -4.36
C ALA A 49 -9.61 10.86 -3.78
N GLY A 50 -9.01 11.80 -3.07
CA GLY A 50 -9.74 12.93 -2.51
C GLY A 50 -8.90 13.64 -1.45
N PRO A 51 -9.42 14.72 -0.85
CA PRO A 51 -8.66 15.49 0.14
C PRO A 51 -8.72 14.91 1.55
N THR A 52 -9.60 13.94 1.82
CA THR A 52 -9.79 13.43 3.19
C THR A 52 -8.87 12.26 3.50
N LEU A 53 -8.57 12.11 4.78
CA LEU A 53 -7.77 10.97 5.25
C LEU A 53 -8.47 9.64 4.92
N ARG A 54 -9.80 9.58 5.09
CA ARG A 54 -10.56 8.35 4.78
C ARG A 54 -10.42 7.95 3.32
N GLU A 55 -10.66 8.88 2.41
CA GLU A 55 -10.56 8.61 0.98
C GLU A 55 -9.16 8.11 0.61
N GLN A 56 -8.13 8.80 1.10
CA GLN A 56 -6.76 8.44 0.79
C GLN A 56 -6.34 7.12 1.45
N THR A 57 -6.75 6.87 2.69
CA THR A 57 -6.41 5.62 3.38
C THR A 57 -7.01 4.42 2.67
N LEU A 58 -8.30 4.48 2.33
CA LEU A 58 -8.96 3.37 1.64
C LEU A 58 -8.35 3.11 0.26
N GLN A 59 -8.03 4.16 -0.48
CA GLN A 59 -7.38 3.99 -1.78
C GLN A 59 -5.96 3.46 -1.66
N THR A 60 -5.22 3.93 -0.66
CA THR A 60 -3.87 3.42 -0.38
C THR A 60 -3.90 1.92 -0.09
N LEU A 61 -4.83 1.48 0.75
CA LEU A 61 -5.00 0.05 1.05
C LEU A 61 -5.40 -0.74 -0.20
N ALA A 62 -6.27 -0.19 -1.04
CA ALA A 62 -6.63 -0.82 -2.30
C ALA A 62 -5.41 -0.97 -3.22
N ASN A 63 -4.54 0.03 -3.26
CA ASN A 63 -3.32 -0.02 -4.08
C ASN A 63 -2.33 -1.07 -3.56
N VAL A 64 -2.16 -1.17 -2.25
CA VAL A 64 -1.33 -2.23 -1.64
C VAL A 64 -1.91 -3.60 -1.98
N ARG A 65 -3.22 -3.77 -1.84
CA ARG A 65 -3.91 -5.03 -2.14
C ARG A 65 -3.72 -5.45 -3.59
N ALA A 66 -3.81 -4.51 -4.53
CA ALA A 66 -3.63 -4.81 -5.95
C ALA A 66 -2.26 -5.42 -6.22
N ILE A 67 -1.21 -4.90 -5.57
CA ILE A 67 0.15 -5.40 -5.74
C ILE A 67 0.30 -6.77 -5.07
N LEU A 68 -0.28 -6.98 -3.90
CA LEU A 68 -0.29 -8.28 -3.24
C LEU A 68 -0.92 -9.33 -4.14
N GLU A 69 -2.09 -9.03 -4.70
CA GLU A 69 -2.83 -9.96 -5.56
C GLU A 69 -2.08 -10.25 -6.86
N GLU A 70 -1.42 -9.26 -7.42
CA GLU A 70 -0.58 -9.45 -8.61
C GLU A 70 0.54 -10.46 -8.34
N GLY A 71 1.06 -10.48 -7.12
CA GLY A 71 2.10 -11.41 -6.70
C GLY A 71 1.56 -12.73 -6.14
N GLY A 72 0.27 -12.96 -6.17
CA GLY A 72 -0.35 -14.20 -5.66
C GLY A 72 -0.57 -14.22 -4.17
N ALA A 73 -0.48 -13.07 -3.49
CA ALA A 73 -0.67 -12.97 -2.05
C ALA A 73 -2.02 -12.34 -1.70
N SER A 74 -2.41 -12.49 -0.45
CA SER A 74 -3.56 -11.83 0.13
C SER A 74 -3.18 -11.18 1.45
N TRP A 75 -4.11 -10.46 2.07
CA TRP A 75 -3.86 -9.86 3.38
C TRP A 75 -3.47 -10.87 4.45
N GLU A 76 -3.93 -12.13 4.33
CA GLU A 76 -3.55 -13.21 5.27
C GLU A 76 -2.06 -13.52 5.25
N ASP A 77 -1.38 -13.23 4.13
CA ASP A 77 0.06 -13.48 3.98
C ASP A 77 0.92 -12.34 4.51
N VAL A 78 0.32 -11.20 4.84
CA VAL A 78 1.05 -10.00 5.23
C VAL A 78 1.52 -10.11 6.66
N MET A 79 2.83 -9.98 6.86
CA MET A 79 3.49 -10.06 8.16
C MET A 79 3.69 -8.69 8.80
N MET A 80 3.97 -7.67 8.00
CA MET A 80 4.26 -6.32 8.48
C MET A 80 3.60 -5.29 7.58
N ILE A 81 2.95 -4.31 8.20
CA ILE A 81 2.42 -3.13 7.52
C ILE A 81 3.06 -1.90 8.17
N ARG A 82 3.63 -1.01 7.34
CA ARG A 82 4.14 0.27 7.82
C ARG A 82 3.26 1.38 7.31
N VAL A 83 2.82 2.22 8.25
CA VAL A 83 1.95 3.36 7.95
C VAL A 83 2.73 4.65 8.21
N TYR A 84 2.75 5.52 7.22
CA TYR A 84 3.42 6.81 7.26
C TYR A 84 2.35 7.90 7.20
N LEU A 85 2.26 8.73 8.23
CA LEU A 85 1.29 9.83 8.31
C LEU A 85 2.01 11.17 8.29
N THR A 86 1.37 12.18 7.72
CA THR A 86 1.94 13.54 7.69
C THR A 86 1.54 14.38 8.90
N ASP A 87 0.54 13.93 9.67
CA ASP A 87 0.00 14.69 10.79
C ASP A 87 -0.20 13.75 11.98
N VAL A 88 0.42 14.09 13.12
CA VAL A 88 0.30 13.29 14.34
C VAL A 88 -1.15 13.22 14.84
N ASP A 89 -1.96 14.23 14.53
CA ASP A 89 -3.36 14.27 14.94
C ASP A 89 -4.25 13.31 14.13
N HIS A 90 -3.73 12.74 13.04
CA HIS A 90 -4.46 11.77 12.23
C HIS A 90 -4.43 10.34 12.76
N PHE A 91 -3.68 10.08 13.83
CA PHE A 91 -3.48 8.70 14.31
C PHE A 91 -4.80 8.00 14.68
N ALA A 92 -5.64 8.65 15.47
CA ALA A 92 -6.89 8.03 15.92
C ALA A 92 -7.86 7.77 14.77
N GLU A 93 -7.99 8.72 13.85
CA GLU A 93 -8.86 8.56 12.68
C GLU A 93 -8.33 7.46 11.76
N MET A 94 -7.03 7.44 11.51
CA MET A 94 -6.41 6.39 10.71
C MET A 94 -6.65 5.02 11.33
N ASN A 95 -6.47 4.89 12.64
CA ASN A 95 -6.72 3.62 13.33
C ASN A 95 -8.17 3.15 13.15
N ALA A 96 -9.14 4.05 13.25
CA ALA A 96 -10.54 3.69 13.08
C ALA A 96 -10.81 3.17 11.67
N ILE A 97 -10.28 3.85 10.65
CA ILE A 97 -10.43 3.43 9.25
C ILE A 97 -9.72 2.09 9.01
N TYR A 98 -8.51 1.95 9.50
CA TYR A 98 -7.70 0.74 9.39
C TYR A 98 -8.40 -0.46 10.02
N ASN A 99 -8.90 -0.30 11.24
CA ASN A 99 -9.59 -1.38 11.94
C ASN A 99 -10.88 -1.79 11.22
N GLU A 100 -11.65 -0.82 10.75
CA GLU A 100 -12.88 -1.06 9.99
C GLU A 100 -12.57 -1.82 8.69
N TYR A 101 -11.52 -1.41 7.98
CA TYR A 101 -11.12 -2.04 6.73
C TYR A 101 -10.75 -3.52 6.92
N PHE A 102 -9.98 -3.82 7.96
CA PHE A 102 -9.48 -5.18 8.19
C PHE A 102 -10.45 -6.09 8.95
N GLU A 103 -11.55 -5.53 9.45
CA GLU A 103 -12.53 -6.34 10.16
C GLU A 103 -13.07 -7.45 9.27
N GLY A 104 -12.91 -8.71 9.72
CA GLY A 104 -13.35 -9.88 8.98
C GLY A 104 -12.46 -10.27 7.80
N LEU A 105 -11.40 -9.51 7.49
CA LEU A 105 -10.51 -9.82 6.37
C LEU A 105 -9.35 -10.72 6.73
N VAL A 106 -8.88 -10.65 7.97
CA VAL A 106 -7.74 -11.44 8.43
C VAL A 106 -8.05 -12.06 9.77
N GLU A 107 -7.55 -13.27 9.98
CA GLU A 107 -7.70 -13.97 11.26
C GLU A 107 -6.68 -13.46 12.27
N VAL A 108 -5.43 -13.33 11.84
CA VAL A 108 -4.34 -12.79 12.68
C VAL A 108 -3.86 -11.49 12.05
N PRO A 109 -4.01 -10.35 12.74
CA PRO A 109 -3.55 -9.07 12.19
C PRO A 109 -2.04 -9.06 11.97
N ALA A 110 -1.59 -8.37 10.91
CA ALA A 110 -0.18 -8.15 10.67
C ALA A 110 0.43 -7.27 11.78
N ALA A 111 1.72 -7.43 12.01
CA ALA A 111 2.45 -6.45 12.81
C ALA A 111 2.39 -5.10 12.11
N ARG A 112 2.35 -4.01 12.88
CA ARG A 112 2.26 -2.67 12.30
C ARG A 112 3.19 -1.70 13.02
N THR A 113 3.80 -0.83 12.22
CA THR A 113 4.54 0.34 12.72
C THR A 113 3.94 1.58 12.08
N THR A 114 3.71 2.61 12.87
CA THR A 114 3.21 3.90 12.40
C THR A 114 4.24 4.98 12.72
N VAL A 115 4.63 5.76 11.70
CA VAL A 115 5.57 6.87 11.86
C VAL A 115 5.04 8.12 11.16
N TYR A 116 5.63 9.26 11.45
CA TYR A 116 5.21 10.54 10.89
C TYR A 116 6.32 11.08 10.00
N VAL A 117 5.94 11.55 8.81
CA VAL A 117 6.89 11.90 7.74
C VAL A 117 6.38 13.10 6.95
N GLY A 118 7.23 13.63 6.09
CA GLY A 118 6.81 14.55 5.04
C GLY A 118 6.49 13.78 3.77
N LEU A 119 5.39 14.14 3.12
CA LEU A 119 5.01 13.61 1.81
C LEU A 119 4.78 14.79 0.85
N PRO A 120 4.74 14.54 -0.47
CA PRO A 120 4.36 15.58 -1.41
C PRO A 120 3.03 16.22 -1.06
N ALA A 121 2.86 17.49 -1.43
CA ALA A 121 1.68 18.29 -1.07
C ALA A 121 0.38 17.56 -1.44
N GLY A 122 -0.57 17.57 -0.51
CA GLY A 122 -1.88 16.96 -0.71
C GLY A 122 -1.95 15.49 -0.33
N LEU A 123 -0.83 14.82 -0.10
CA LEU A 123 -0.82 13.42 0.34
C LEU A 123 -0.72 13.36 1.86
N LEU A 124 -1.60 12.57 2.48
CA LEU A 124 -1.74 12.48 3.92
C LEU A 124 -1.21 11.18 4.51
N ILE A 125 -1.09 10.14 3.69
CA ILE A 125 -0.75 8.80 4.16
C ILE A 125 -0.02 8.02 3.08
N GLU A 126 0.90 7.16 3.52
CA GLU A 126 1.59 6.17 2.70
C GLU A 126 1.64 4.86 3.46
N ILE A 127 1.54 3.73 2.76
CA ILE A 127 1.58 2.40 3.38
C ILE A 127 2.45 1.49 2.53
N ASP A 128 3.32 0.72 3.18
CA ASP A 128 4.01 -0.41 2.56
C ASP A 128 3.72 -1.71 3.31
N ALA A 129 4.07 -2.83 2.72
CA ALA A 129 3.76 -4.12 3.32
C ALA A 129 4.79 -5.18 2.90
N LEU A 130 5.02 -6.13 3.81
CA LEU A 130 5.83 -7.33 3.56
C LEU A 130 4.94 -8.55 3.75
N ALA A 131 4.88 -9.40 2.74
CA ALA A 131 4.12 -10.66 2.79
C ALA A 131 5.05 -11.86 2.64
N VAL A 132 4.66 -12.95 3.27
CA VAL A 132 5.35 -14.24 3.14
C VAL A 132 4.29 -15.26 2.80
N LEU A 133 4.42 -15.87 1.61
CA LEU A 133 3.46 -16.86 1.13
C LEU A 133 3.79 -18.23 1.72
N GLY A 134 2.73 -18.98 1.98
CA GLY A 134 2.87 -20.32 2.54
C GLY A 134 3.30 -21.38 1.55
#